data_176017b55c066aff493f96a7078e0ebc
#
_entry.id   176017b55c066aff493f96a7078e0ebc
#
_cell.length_a   1.000
_cell.length_b   1.000
_cell.length_c   1.000
_cell.angle_alpha   90.00
_cell.angle_beta   90.00
_cell.angle_gamma   90.00
#
_symmetry.space_group_name_H-M   'P 1'
#
loop_
_entity.id
_entity.type
_entity.pdbx_description
1 polymer ?
#
loop_
_entity_poly.entity_id
_entity_poly.type
_entity_poly.pdbx_seq_one_letter_code
_entity_poly.pdbx_strand_id
1 'polypeptide(L)'
;MMPSPPAIDFQPLCAFLATQDEVVAAYLFGSVAQGRAHPGSDVDLALLLSANLEPDLRADRYLYLMGEIQHLLRGHKVDVVLLNTASPLLQYEVLRHGQRLYEADRQARVDFEVRAGQRYEDVRPMYAFYYQDIVQRIKERGLNGRRRRAPATSGKTDPRD
;
A
#
# COMPACT_ATOMS: atom_id res chain seq x y z
N MET A 1 -11.33 23.83 15.90
CA MET A 1 -10.55 22.63 16.24
C MET A 1 -11.31 21.43 15.71
N MET A 2 -10.81 20.77 14.66
CA MET A 2 -11.40 19.53 14.17
C MET A 2 -11.17 18.45 15.22
N PRO A 3 -12.16 17.64 15.58
CA PRO A 3 -11.94 16.51 16.47
C PRO A 3 -10.93 15.56 15.82
N SER A 4 -9.93 15.15 16.58
CA SER A 4 -9.03 14.08 16.15
C SER A 4 -9.87 12.85 15.78
N PRO A 5 -9.56 12.14 14.69
CA PRO A 5 -10.25 10.91 14.39
C PRO A 5 -10.18 9.97 15.59
N PRO A 6 -11.25 9.23 15.90
CA PRO A 6 -11.23 8.28 17.02
C PRO A 6 -10.09 7.30 16.81
N ALA A 7 -9.33 7.05 17.88
CA ALA A 7 -8.25 6.07 17.85
C ALA A 7 -8.85 4.70 17.50
N ILE A 8 -8.32 4.04 16.48
CA ILE A 8 -8.76 2.70 16.06
C ILE A 8 -8.24 1.69 17.08
N ASP A 9 -9.16 0.89 17.63
CA ASP A 9 -8.80 -0.22 18.50
C ASP A 9 -8.46 -1.46 17.69
N PHE A 10 -7.17 -1.81 17.65
CA PHE A 10 -6.66 -3.00 16.98
C PHE A 10 -6.62 -4.26 17.86
N GLN A 11 -7.02 -4.18 19.12
CA GLN A 11 -7.01 -5.33 20.03
C GLN A 11 -7.86 -6.51 19.52
N PRO A 12 -9.10 -6.31 19.04
CA PRO A 12 -9.89 -7.40 18.49
C PRO A 12 -9.24 -8.04 17.27
N LEU A 13 -8.59 -7.24 16.42
CA LEU A 13 -7.84 -7.72 15.27
C LEU A 13 -6.67 -8.61 15.71
N CYS A 14 -5.85 -8.14 16.66
CA CYS A 14 -4.71 -8.91 17.15
C CYS A 14 -5.15 -10.22 17.83
N ALA A 15 -6.24 -10.21 18.58
CA ALA A 15 -6.83 -11.41 19.19
C ALA A 15 -7.30 -12.41 18.13
N PHE A 16 -7.93 -11.95 17.07
CA PHE A 16 -8.34 -12.79 15.96
C PHE A 16 -7.12 -13.39 15.22
N LEU A 17 -6.13 -12.56 14.87
CA LEU A 17 -4.92 -13.03 14.19
C LEU A 17 -4.16 -14.09 14.99
N ALA A 18 -4.19 -13.99 16.33
CA ALA A 18 -3.57 -14.98 17.20
C ALA A 18 -4.22 -16.37 17.14
N THR A 19 -5.41 -16.48 16.60
CA THR A 19 -6.09 -17.76 16.35
C THR A 19 -5.83 -18.34 14.95
N GLN A 20 -5.05 -17.66 14.12
CA GLN A 20 -4.78 -18.04 12.74
C GLN A 20 -3.32 -18.50 12.60
N ASP A 21 -3.10 -19.81 12.60
CA ASP A 21 -1.76 -20.42 12.63
C ASP A 21 -0.88 -20.06 11.43
N GLU A 22 -1.50 -19.71 10.30
CA GLU A 22 -0.78 -19.30 9.09
C GLU A 22 -0.28 -17.86 9.12
N VAL A 23 -0.74 -17.02 10.06
CA VAL A 23 -0.34 -15.61 10.13
C VAL A 23 0.97 -15.48 10.88
N VAL A 24 2.01 -15.04 10.19
CA VAL A 24 3.34 -14.79 10.75
C VAL A 24 3.41 -13.42 11.40
N ALA A 25 2.93 -12.39 10.72
CA ALA A 25 2.93 -11.01 11.21
C ALA A 25 1.87 -10.16 10.49
N ALA A 26 1.49 -9.05 11.12
CA ALA A 26 0.63 -8.04 10.56
C ALA A 26 1.17 -6.63 10.83
N TYR A 27 1.01 -5.76 9.85
CA TYR A 27 1.49 -4.37 9.92
C TYR A 27 0.37 -3.41 9.55
N LEU A 28 0.36 -2.27 10.24
CA LEU A 28 -0.37 -1.08 9.84
C LEU A 28 0.58 -0.20 9.04
N PHE A 29 0.17 0.30 7.88
CA PHE A 29 0.99 1.21 7.08
C PHE A 29 0.14 2.36 6.54
N GLY A 30 0.69 3.17 5.63
CA GLY A 30 -0.02 4.29 5.04
C GLY A 30 -0.24 5.46 6.01
N SER A 31 -1.27 6.27 5.76
CA SER A 31 -1.50 7.54 6.46
C SER A 31 -1.83 7.38 7.94
N VAL A 32 -2.55 6.32 8.30
CA VAL A 32 -2.90 6.02 9.70
C VAL A 32 -1.65 5.69 10.51
N ALA A 33 -0.78 4.83 9.99
CA ALA A 33 0.48 4.47 10.64
C ALA A 33 1.43 5.67 10.84
N GLN A 34 1.38 6.63 9.92
CA GLN A 34 2.25 7.81 9.92
C GLN A 34 1.67 9.00 10.70
N GLY A 35 0.53 8.82 11.37
CA GLY A 35 -0.14 9.91 12.12
C GLY A 35 -0.67 11.04 11.23
N ARG A 36 -0.84 10.79 9.93
CA ARG A 36 -1.35 11.74 8.93
C ARG A 36 -2.79 11.44 8.50
N ALA A 37 -3.48 10.60 9.26
CA ALA A 37 -4.86 10.25 9.00
C ALA A 37 -5.78 11.46 9.15
N HIS A 38 -6.77 11.54 8.29
CA HIS A 38 -7.86 12.51 8.34
C HIS A 38 -9.21 11.75 8.34
N PRO A 39 -10.33 12.42 8.65
CA PRO A 39 -11.64 11.80 8.52
C PRO A 39 -11.84 11.21 7.12
N GLY A 40 -12.10 9.91 7.03
CA GLY A 40 -12.22 9.18 5.76
C GLY A 40 -10.92 8.56 5.22
N SER A 41 -9.79 8.64 5.95
CA SER A 41 -8.60 7.88 5.61
C SER A 41 -8.87 6.37 5.70
N ASP A 42 -8.36 5.63 4.70
CA ASP A 42 -8.41 4.17 4.70
C ASP A 42 -7.42 3.61 5.74
N VAL A 43 -7.73 2.44 6.27
CA VAL A 43 -6.83 1.67 7.14
C VAL A 43 -6.08 0.68 6.26
N ASP A 44 -4.79 0.89 6.09
CA ASP A 44 -3.94 0.05 5.25
C ASP A 44 -3.24 -1.01 6.12
N LEU A 45 -3.58 -2.27 5.91
CA LEU A 45 -3.00 -3.41 6.62
C LEU A 45 -2.21 -4.30 5.68
N ALA A 46 -1.11 -4.85 6.16
CA ALA A 46 -0.32 -5.83 5.45
C ALA A 46 -0.18 -7.10 6.28
N LEU A 47 -0.45 -8.25 5.66
CA LEU A 47 -0.32 -9.57 6.27
C LEU A 47 0.89 -10.29 5.68
N LEU A 48 1.66 -10.93 6.54
CA LEU A 48 2.65 -11.92 6.17
C LEU A 48 2.15 -13.30 6.59
N LEU A 49 1.93 -14.18 5.63
CA LEU A 49 1.54 -15.56 5.87
C LEU A 49 2.76 -16.49 5.79
N SER A 50 2.64 -17.67 6.40
CA SER A 50 3.66 -18.70 6.38
C SER A 50 4.11 -19.03 4.96
N ALA A 51 5.43 -19.12 4.75
CA ALA A 51 6.01 -19.51 3.48
C ALA A 51 5.68 -20.97 3.10
N ASN A 52 5.37 -21.81 4.10
CA ASN A 52 5.04 -23.22 3.91
C ASN A 52 3.60 -23.45 3.41
N LEU A 53 2.79 -22.40 3.37
CA LEU A 53 1.42 -22.48 2.88
C LEU A 53 1.42 -22.57 1.35
N GLU A 54 0.77 -23.60 0.82
CA GLU A 54 0.62 -23.79 -0.63
C GLU A 54 -0.03 -22.56 -1.28
N PRO A 55 0.38 -22.16 -2.51
CA PRO A 55 -0.07 -20.92 -3.15
C PRO A 55 -1.60 -20.79 -3.25
N ASP A 56 -2.29 -21.86 -3.66
CA ASP A 56 -3.76 -21.84 -3.81
C ASP A 56 -4.45 -21.70 -2.45
N LEU A 57 -3.99 -22.46 -1.46
CA LEU A 57 -4.49 -22.34 -0.09
C LEU A 57 -4.19 -20.96 0.51
N ARG A 58 -3.05 -20.37 0.16
CA ARG A 58 -2.69 -19.02 0.60
C ARG A 58 -3.66 -17.97 0.06
N ALA A 59 -4.09 -18.11 -1.19
CA ALA A 59 -5.07 -17.21 -1.79
C ALA A 59 -6.43 -17.30 -1.08
N ASP A 60 -6.91 -18.51 -0.82
CA ASP A 60 -8.17 -18.76 -0.12
C ASP A 60 -8.12 -18.22 1.32
N ARG A 61 -7.02 -18.47 2.03
CA ARG A 61 -6.83 -17.96 3.39
C ARG A 61 -6.74 -16.45 3.43
N TYR A 62 -6.08 -15.84 2.47
CA TYR A 62 -6.03 -14.39 2.36
C TYR A 62 -7.43 -13.78 2.17
N LEU A 63 -8.26 -14.33 1.28
CA LEU A 63 -9.63 -13.85 1.07
C LEU A 63 -10.48 -13.98 2.35
N TYR A 64 -10.36 -15.12 3.06
CA TYR A 64 -11.03 -15.31 4.34
C TYR A 64 -10.60 -14.25 5.38
N LEU A 65 -9.28 -14.09 5.58
CA LEU A 65 -8.73 -13.13 6.53
C LEU A 65 -9.14 -11.70 6.20
N MET A 66 -9.14 -11.34 4.93
CA MET A 66 -9.57 -10.01 4.47
C MET A 66 -11.04 -9.76 4.85
N GLY A 67 -11.92 -10.72 4.65
CA GLY A 67 -13.33 -10.61 5.02
C GLY A 67 -13.54 -10.45 6.52
N GLU A 68 -12.86 -11.25 7.34
CA GLU A 68 -12.93 -11.16 8.80
C GLU A 68 -12.35 -9.85 9.33
N ILE A 69 -11.24 -9.37 8.78
CA ILE A 69 -10.62 -8.10 9.14
C ILE A 69 -11.57 -6.93 8.84
N GLN A 70 -12.21 -6.92 7.67
CA GLN A 70 -13.20 -5.90 7.32
C GLN A 70 -14.39 -5.91 8.27
N HIS A 71 -14.82 -7.09 8.71
CA HIS A 71 -15.88 -7.23 9.70
C HIS A 71 -15.47 -6.71 11.08
N LEU A 72 -14.26 -7.04 11.55
CA LEU A 72 -13.73 -6.61 12.84
C LEU A 72 -13.52 -5.10 12.92
N LEU A 73 -13.07 -4.49 11.83
CA LEU A 73 -12.81 -3.06 11.72
C LEU A 73 -13.96 -2.31 11.02
N ARG A 74 -15.19 -2.83 11.12
CA ARG A 74 -16.39 -2.20 10.56
C ARG A 74 -16.52 -0.75 11.05
N GLY A 75 -16.89 0.13 10.13
CA GLY A 75 -16.88 1.58 10.35
C GLY A 75 -15.64 2.28 9.79
N HIS A 76 -14.65 1.51 9.35
CA HIS A 76 -13.49 1.99 8.62
C HIS A 76 -13.41 1.30 7.25
N LYS A 77 -12.97 2.02 6.25
CA LYS A 77 -12.57 1.39 4.99
C LYS A 77 -11.19 0.78 5.20
N VAL A 78 -11.05 -0.52 4.93
CA VAL A 78 -9.83 -1.27 5.21
C VAL A 78 -9.32 -1.86 3.90
N ASP A 79 -8.08 -1.57 3.57
CA ASP A 79 -7.34 -2.21 2.50
C ASP A 79 -6.33 -3.18 3.11
N VAL A 80 -6.39 -4.43 2.67
CA VAL A 80 -5.49 -5.49 3.15
C VAL A 80 -4.61 -5.95 1.99
N VAL A 81 -3.30 -5.95 2.19
CA VAL A 81 -2.34 -6.48 1.21
C VAL A 81 -1.63 -7.71 1.75
N LEU A 82 -1.29 -8.64 0.87
CA LEU A 82 -0.51 -9.82 1.19
C LEU A 82 0.96 -9.56 0.87
N LEU A 83 1.82 -9.49 1.89
CA LEU A 83 3.25 -9.22 1.71
C LEU A 83 3.96 -10.31 0.91
N ASN A 84 3.51 -11.56 1.02
CA ASN A 84 4.10 -12.68 0.29
C ASN A 84 4.16 -12.47 -1.23
N THR A 85 3.18 -11.76 -1.78
CA THR A 85 3.02 -11.50 -3.22
C THR A 85 3.12 -10.03 -3.62
N ALA A 86 3.32 -9.14 -2.65
CA ALA A 86 3.48 -7.72 -2.90
C ALA A 86 4.76 -7.42 -3.69
N SER A 87 4.77 -6.29 -4.40
CA SER A 87 5.97 -5.82 -5.11
C SER A 87 7.12 -5.53 -4.13
N PRO A 88 8.38 -5.64 -4.56
CA PRO A 88 9.52 -5.32 -3.71
C PRO A 88 9.47 -3.93 -3.11
N LEU A 89 8.96 -2.94 -3.84
CA LEU A 89 8.76 -1.58 -3.34
C LEU A 89 7.74 -1.55 -2.20
N LEU A 90 6.58 -2.17 -2.37
CA LEU A 90 5.55 -2.18 -1.33
C LEU A 90 6.00 -2.94 -0.09
N GLN A 91 6.69 -4.09 -0.27
CA GLN A 91 7.31 -4.82 0.85
C GLN A 91 8.27 -3.92 1.62
N TYR A 92 9.15 -3.22 0.93
CA TYR A 92 10.11 -2.30 1.53
C TYR A 92 9.42 -1.16 2.29
N GLU A 93 8.43 -0.51 1.69
CA GLU A 93 7.68 0.59 2.31
C GLU A 93 6.96 0.15 3.59
N VAL A 94 6.30 -1.01 3.57
CA VAL A 94 5.61 -1.56 4.74
C VAL A 94 6.61 -1.90 5.84
N LEU A 95 7.70 -2.59 5.52
CA LEU A 95 8.69 -3.03 6.51
C LEU A 95 9.49 -1.86 7.09
N ARG A 96 9.70 -0.81 6.31
CA ARG A 96 10.48 0.37 6.73
C ARG A 96 9.66 1.37 7.54
N HIS A 97 8.42 1.62 7.14
CA HIS A 97 7.61 2.72 7.65
C HIS A 97 6.33 2.25 8.36
N GLY A 98 5.96 0.98 8.24
CA GLY A 98 4.80 0.42 8.90
C GLY A 98 5.02 0.18 10.40
N GLN A 99 3.90 0.08 11.11
CA GLN A 99 3.86 -0.31 12.51
C GLN A 99 3.46 -1.78 12.61
N ARG A 100 4.28 -2.61 13.24
CA ARG A 100 3.92 -4.00 13.49
C ARG A 100 2.85 -4.09 14.57
N LEU A 101 1.67 -4.60 14.19
CA LEU A 101 0.55 -4.81 15.10
C LEU A 101 0.60 -6.18 15.77
N TYR A 102 1.06 -7.20 15.04
CA TYR A 102 1.05 -8.59 15.47
C TYR A 102 2.27 -9.36 14.94
N GLU A 103 2.75 -10.30 15.74
CA GLU A 103 3.85 -11.21 15.40
C GLU A 103 3.64 -12.55 16.09
N ALA A 104 3.53 -13.63 15.33
CA ALA A 104 3.48 -14.99 15.83
C ALA A 104 4.84 -15.70 15.73
N ASP A 105 5.57 -15.48 14.66
CA ASP A 105 6.86 -16.12 14.37
C ASP A 105 7.91 -15.07 13.98
N ARG A 106 8.73 -14.73 14.97
CA ARG A 106 9.82 -13.77 14.80
C ARG A 106 10.84 -14.22 13.77
N GLN A 107 11.21 -15.50 13.76
CA GLN A 107 12.25 -16.00 12.86
C GLN A 107 11.77 -15.94 11.41
N ALA A 108 10.57 -16.44 11.14
CA ALA A 108 9.96 -16.38 9.81
C ALA A 108 9.80 -14.94 9.32
N ARG A 109 9.42 -14.01 10.21
CA ARG A 109 9.34 -12.58 9.89
C ARG A 109 10.71 -12.01 9.52
N VAL A 110 11.73 -12.22 10.33
CA VAL A 110 13.09 -11.71 10.09
C VAL A 110 13.65 -12.26 8.77
N ASP A 111 13.47 -13.55 8.51
CA ASP A 111 13.90 -14.17 7.26
C ASP A 111 13.20 -13.55 6.05
N PHE A 112 11.92 -13.21 6.19
CA PHE A 112 11.18 -12.50 5.15
C PHE A 112 11.72 -11.08 4.94
N GLU A 113 11.96 -10.31 6.01
CA GLU A 113 12.47 -8.94 5.97
C GLU A 113 13.84 -8.88 5.27
N VAL A 114 14.73 -9.80 5.58
CA VAL A 114 16.06 -9.89 4.93
C VAL A 114 15.91 -10.13 3.42
N ARG A 115 15.07 -11.09 3.02
CA ARG A 115 14.84 -11.39 1.60
C ARG A 115 14.15 -10.23 0.87
N ALA A 116 13.20 -9.57 1.53
CA ALA A 116 12.52 -8.40 0.97
C ALA A 116 13.48 -7.23 0.75
N GLY A 117 14.38 -6.98 1.71
CA GLY A 117 15.42 -5.97 1.59
C GLY A 117 16.36 -6.24 0.42
N GLN A 118 16.83 -7.49 0.27
CA GLN A 118 17.67 -7.89 -0.86
C GLN A 118 16.96 -7.67 -2.21
N ARG A 119 15.71 -8.12 -2.34
CA ARG A 119 14.92 -7.92 -3.57
C ARG A 119 14.72 -6.44 -3.88
N TYR A 120 14.50 -5.61 -2.87
CA TYR A 120 14.37 -4.17 -3.07
C TYR A 120 15.68 -3.56 -3.59
N GLU A 121 16.82 -3.91 -3.02
CA GLU A 121 18.12 -3.41 -3.49
C GLU A 121 18.39 -3.80 -4.95
N ASP A 122 18.00 -5.00 -5.37
CA ASP A 122 18.15 -5.46 -6.76
C ASP A 122 17.31 -4.63 -7.76
N VAL A 123 16.12 -4.18 -7.35
CA VAL A 123 15.19 -3.43 -8.23
C VAL A 123 15.25 -1.92 -8.02
N ARG A 124 15.89 -1.44 -6.97
CA ARG A 124 15.99 -0.01 -6.64
C ARG A 124 16.49 0.87 -7.80
N PRO A 125 17.51 0.49 -8.57
CA PRO A 125 17.94 1.29 -9.72
C PRO A 125 16.84 1.47 -10.77
N MET A 126 16.05 0.43 -11.00
CA MET A 126 14.92 0.48 -11.92
C MET A 126 13.83 1.44 -11.42
N TYR A 127 13.49 1.40 -10.14
CA TYR A 127 12.52 2.34 -9.55
C TYR A 127 13.02 3.78 -9.60
N ALA A 128 14.30 4.02 -9.34
CA ALA A 128 14.89 5.35 -9.47
C ALA A 128 14.75 5.90 -10.89
N PHE A 129 14.98 5.08 -11.90
CA PHE A 129 14.80 5.44 -13.31
C PHE A 129 13.33 5.77 -13.63
N TYR A 130 12.39 4.91 -13.24
CA TYR A 130 10.96 5.15 -13.44
C TYR A 130 10.45 6.39 -12.69
N TYR A 131 10.95 6.63 -11.50
CA TYR A 131 10.57 7.81 -10.73
C TYR A 131 11.00 9.10 -11.43
N GLN A 132 12.21 9.13 -11.99
CA GLN A 132 12.70 10.26 -12.77
C GLN A 132 11.86 10.49 -14.03
N ASP A 133 11.53 9.42 -14.77
CA ASP A 133 10.69 9.49 -15.95
C ASP A 133 9.27 10.00 -15.63
N ILE A 134 8.65 9.50 -14.57
CA ILE A 134 7.33 9.97 -14.10
C ILE A 134 7.39 11.45 -13.70
N VAL A 135 8.37 11.87 -12.93
CA VAL A 135 8.55 13.27 -12.53
C VAL A 135 8.75 14.18 -13.73
N GLN A 136 9.55 13.73 -14.72
CA GLN A 136 9.76 14.46 -15.96
C GLN A 136 8.44 14.61 -16.75
N ARG A 137 7.68 13.54 -16.92
CA ARG A 137 6.37 13.57 -17.60
C ARG A 137 5.36 14.48 -16.91
N ILE A 138 5.35 14.50 -15.57
CA ILE A 138 4.49 15.40 -14.80
C ILE A 138 4.91 16.86 -15.02
N LYS A 139 6.20 17.15 -15.02
CA LYS A 139 6.72 18.51 -15.31
C LYS A 139 6.36 18.97 -16.71
N GLU A 140 6.43 18.08 -17.69
CA GLU A 140 6.16 18.40 -19.11
C GLU A 140 4.66 18.49 -19.44
N ARG A 141 3.81 17.68 -18.78
CA ARG A 141 2.38 17.53 -19.13
C ARG A 141 1.41 18.05 -18.08
N GLY A 142 1.88 18.35 -16.85
CA GLY A 142 1.05 18.66 -15.70
C GLY A 142 0.32 17.42 -15.16
N LEU A 143 -0.09 17.47 -13.90
CA LEU A 143 -0.74 16.36 -13.15
C LEU A 143 -2.04 15.81 -13.78
N ASN A 144 -2.70 16.57 -14.67
CA ASN A 144 -4.01 16.22 -15.22
C ASN A 144 -4.02 15.99 -16.75
N GLY A 145 -2.89 15.81 -17.39
CA GLY A 145 -2.86 15.47 -18.84
C GLY A 145 -3.59 16.46 -19.77
N ARG A 146 -3.97 17.63 -19.28
CA ARG A 146 -4.59 18.66 -20.13
C ARG A 146 -3.52 19.22 -21.06
N ARG A 147 -3.53 18.75 -22.30
CA ARG A 147 -2.89 19.45 -23.41
C ARG A 147 -3.35 20.90 -23.35
N ARG A 148 -2.45 21.83 -23.12
CA ARG A 148 -2.69 23.23 -23.49
C ARG A 148 -2.95 23.23 -24.97
N ARG A 149 -4.21 23.45 -25.38
CA ARG A 149 -4.52 23.79 -26.76
C ARG A 149 -3.70 25.04 -27.08
N ALA A 150 -2.83 24.93 -28.08
CA ALA A 150 -2.22 26.08 -28.67
C ALA A 150 -3.34 27.05 -29.13
N PRO A 151 -3.19 28.35 -28.95
CA PRO A 151 -4.16 29.31 -29.44
C PRO A 151 -4.24 29.17 -30.97
N ALA A 152 -5.45 28.98 -31.45
CA ALA A 152 -5.71 29.00 -32.88
C ALA A 152 -5.28 30.36 -33.43
N THR A 153 -4.29 30.39 -34.31
CA THR A 153 -3.96 31.55 -35.13
C THR A 153 -5.13 31.73 -36.09
N SER A 154 -5.96 32.72 -35.84
CA SER A 154 -6.96 33.19 -36.75
C SER A 154 -6.26 33.85 -37.96
N GLY A 155 -6.06 33.05 -39.02
CA GLY A 155 -5.73 33.58 -40.32
C GLY A 155 -6.93 34.34 -40.89
N LYS A 156 -6.86 35.63 -40.80
CA LYS A 156 -7.75 36.52 -41.52
C LYS A 156 -7.36 36.47 -43.01
N THR A 157 -8.10 35.78 -43.81
CA THR A 157 -8.08 35.95 -45.27
C THR A 157 -9.11 37.01 -45.60
N ASP A 158 -8.61 38.10 -46.16
CA ASP A 158 -9.40 39.19 -46.70
C ASP A 158 -9.82 38.80 -48.15
N PRO A 159 -11.10 38.88 -48.50
CA PRO A 159 -11.52 38.65 -49.87
C PRO A 159 -11.66 39.97 -50.62
N ARG A 160 -10.73 40.30 -51.44
CA ARG A 160 -10.92 41.28 -52.58
C ARG A 160 -9.91 40.98 -53.68
N ASP A 161 -10.40 40.46 -54.68
CA ASP A 161 -10.50 40.75 -56.11
C ASP A 161 -10.75 39.49 -56.91
#